data_c79936325c4197439779b0c86eae7338
#
_entry.id   c79936325c4197439779b0c86eae7338
#
_cell.length_a   1.000
_cell.length_b   1.000
_cell.length_c   1.000
_cell.angle_alpha   90.00
_cell.angle_beta   90.00
_cell.angle_gamma   90.00
#
_symmetry.space_group_name_H-M   'P 1'
#
loop_
_entity.id
_entity.type
_entity.pdbx_description
1 polymer ?
#
loop_
_entity_poly.entity_id
_entity_poly.type
_entity_poly.pdbx_seq_one_letter_code
_entity_poly.pdbx_strand_id
1 'polypeptide(L)'
;MAIQCCFERYEKKYCLTLSQQRFLLERMTPYMKKDAYGEYTICNIYYDTDDYRLIRASLEKPVYKEKLRVRSYGVPQEDGKVFVELKKKFDGVVYKRRITTGIQNVAPFLSGELPSENFGQIGREIGYFQSFYHTVPKVFIGYDRLAFAGIDDPQLRITFDTNLRWRDTDVDLRLGDHGAPIALPCGDVLMEVKISGACPLWLCHLLSDVGAFPASFSKYGACYRDELSAGVHTTNLKEDTFCA
;
A
#
# COMPACT_ATOMS: atom_id res chain seq x y z
N MET A 1 -5.69 -15.37 -24.79
CA MET A 1 -6.01 -14.00 -24.32
C MET A 1 -4.68 -13.26 -24.16
N ALA A 2 -4.48 -12.15 -24.88
CA ALA A 2 -3.28 -11.34 -24.76
C ALA A 2 -3.25 -10.68 -23.37
N ILE A 3 -2.17 -10.90 -22.62
CA ILE A 3 -1.95 -10.22 -21.33
C ILE A 3 -1.63 -8.77 -21.66
N GLN A 4 -2.53 -7.86 -21.37
CA GLN A 4 -2.33 -6.44 -21.57
C GLN A 4 -1.32 -5.95 -20.51
N CYS A 5 -0.05 -5.75 -20.92
CA CYS A 5 1.05 -5.45 -20.02
C CYS A 5 1.20 -3.96 -19.64
N CYS A 6 0.49 -3.05 -20.29
CA CYS A 6 0.49 -1.61 -20.00
C CYS A 6 -0.92 -1.11 -19.78
N PHE A 7 -1.20 -0.68 -18.55
CA PHE A 7 -2.42 0.02 -18.21
C PHE A 7 -2.05 1.44 -17.80
N GLU A 8 -2.42 2.42 -18.58
CA GLU A 8 -2.52 3.79 -18.08
C GLU A 8 -3.71 3.84 -17.14
N ARG A 9 -3.45 3.75 -15.85
CA ARG A 9 -4.46 3.91 -14.81
C ARG A 9 -4.15 5.12 -13.97
N TYR A 10 -5.10 6.02 -13.92
CA TYR A 10 -5.05 7.14 -13.01
C TYR A 10 -5.57 6.69 -11.64
N GLU A 11 -4.81 6.98 -10.60
CA GLU A 11 -5.18 6.75 -9.22
C GLU A 11 -5.27 8.10 -8.52
N LYS A 12 -6.48 8.46 -8.06
CA LYS A 12 -6.75 9.65 -7.26
C LYS A 12 -7.15 9.21 -5.86
N LYS A 13 -6.69 9.97 -4.88
CA LYS A 13 -7.00 9.72 -3.47
C LYS A 13 -7.74 10.90 -2.89
N TYR A 14 -8.61 10.62 -1.95
CA TYR A 14 -9.42 11.59 -1.25
C TYR A 14 -9.45 11.22 0.22
N CYS A 15 -9.25 12.20 1.10
CA CYS A 15 -9.51 12.03 2.53
C CYS A 15 -10.92 12.51 2.80
N LEU A 16 -11.75 11.66 3.39
CA LEU A 16 -13.18 11.90 3.58
C LEU A 16 -13.54 11.80 5.07
N THR A 17 -14.53 12.54 5.47
CA THR A 17 -15.26 12.30 6.72
C THR A 17 -16.18 11.08 6.57
N LEU A 18 -16.63 10.51 7.67
CA LEU A 18 -17.63 9.43 7.65
C LEU A 18 -18.96 9.87 7.01
N SER A 19 -19.34 11.14 7.16
CA SER A 19 -20.56 11.68 6.52
C SER A 19 -20.42 11.76 4.99
N GLN A 20 -19.28 12.21 4.49
CA GLN A 20 -18.99 12.22 3.05
C GLN A 20 -18.95 10.80 2.47
N GLN A 21 -18.32 9.85 3.17
CA GLN A 21 -18.33 8.44 2.77
C GLN A 21 -19.76 7.90 2.66
N ARG A 22 -20.59 8.13 3.68
CA ARG A 22 -21.99 7.65 3.70
C ARG A 22 -22.78 8.20 2.52
N PHE A 23 -22.69 9.51 2.26
CA PHE A 23 -23.32 10.14 1.11
C PHE A 23 -22.89 9.48 -0.22
N LEU A 24 -21.58 9.28 -0.41
CA LEU A 24 -21.05 8.64 -1.62
C LEU A 24 -21.56 7.22 -1.78
N LEU A 25 -21.55 6.42 -0.70
CA LEU A 25 -22.02 5.02 -0.72
C LEU A 25 -23.48 4.91 -1.14
N GLU A 26 -24.35 5.81 -0.67
CA GLU A 26 -25.75 5.83 -1.05
C GLU A 26 -25.94 6.19 -2.53
N ARG A 27 -25.27 7.23 -2.99
CA ARG A 27 -25.46 7.80 -4.34
C ARG A 27 -24.74 7.05 -5.45
N MET A 28 -23.66 6.33 -5.14
CA MET A 28 -22.95 5.52 -6.14
C MET A 28 -23.58 4.16 -6.43
N THR A 29 -24.59 3.73 -5.66
CA THR A 29 -25.25 2.44 -5.81
C THR A 29 -25.75 2.12 -7.24
N PRO A 30 -26.30 3.08 -8.03
CA PRO A 30 -26.71 2.80 -9.40
C PRO A 30 -25.56 2.49 -10.36
N TYR A 31 -24.34 2.91 -10.03
CA TYR A 31 -23.17 2.85 -10.90
C TYR A 31 -22.12 1.83 -10.47
N MET A 32 -22.15 1.44 -9.19
CA MET A 32 -21.09 0.62 -8.59
C MET A 32 -21.69 -0.57 -7.86
N LYS A 33 -21.03 -1.71 -7.98
CA LYS A 33 -21.33 -2.90 -7.18
C LYS A 33 -20.19 -3.19 -6.21
N LYS A 34 -20.57 -3.58 -4.99
CA LYS A 34 -19.63 -4.07 -3.99
C LYS A 34 -18.92 -5.31 -4.52
N ASP A 35 -17.63 -5.47 -4.24
CA ASP A 35 -16.94 -6.69 -4.61
C ASP A 35 -17.42 -7.89 -3.77
N ALA A 36 -17.07 -9.11 -4.23
CA ALA A 36 -17.56 -10.34 -3.63
C ALA A 36 -17.03 -10.60 -2.20
N TYR A 37 -15.98 -9.85 -1.79
CA TYR A 37 -15.32 -10.06 -0.50
C TYR A 37 -15.91 -9.20 0.63
N GLY A 38 -16.78 -8.25 0.29
CA GLY A 38 -17.40 -7.38 1.28
C GLY A 38 -16.43 -6.39 1.90
N GLU A 39 -16.40 -6.33 3.22
CA GLU A 39 -15.40 -5.59 4.00
C GLU A 39 -14.36 -6.57 4.50
N TYR A 40 -13.09 -6.25 4.30
CA TYR A 40 -11.98 -7.13 4.67
C TYR A 40 -10.75 -6.33 5.09
N THR A 41 -10.01 -6.91 6.01
CA THR A 41 -8.74 -6.35 6.47
C THR A 41 -7.63 -6.65 5.49
N ILE A 42 -6.81 -5.65 5.21
CA ILE A 42 -5.57 -5.80 4.47
C ILE A 42 -4.39 -5.58 5.42
N CYS A 43 -3.53 -6.59 5.52
CA CYS A 43 -2.30 -6.55 6.28
C CYS A 43 -1.11 -6.41 5.34
N ASN A 44 -0.17 -5.54 5.66
CA ASN A 44 1.05 -5.36 4.86
C ASN A 44 2.25 -5.23 5.77
N ILE A 45 3.39 -5.81 5.35
CA ILE A 45 4.71 -5.48 5.88
C ILE A 45 5.46 -4.76 4.76
N TYR A 46 5.92 -3.55 5.03
CA TYR A 46 6.81 -2.82 4.13
C TYR A 46 8.26 -3.14 4.49
N TYR A 47 9.02 -3.44 3.45
CA TYR A 47 10.45 -3.69 3.51
C TYR A 47 11.21 -2.44 3.07
N ASP A 48 12.22 -2.08 3.82
CA ASP A 48 13.08 -0.92 3.55
C ASP A 48 14.50 -1.21 4.04
N THR A 49 15.44 -0.37 3.70
CA THR A 49 16.78 -0.41 4.27
C THR A 49 16.75 -0.02 5.74
N ASP A 50 17.81 -0.30 6.49
CA ASP A 50 17.88 0.02 7.92
C ASP A 50 17.69 1.51 8.19
N ASP A 51 18.19 2.35 7.29
CA ASP A 51 18.08 3.82 7.34
C ASP A 51 16.81 4.37 6.64
N TYR A 52 15.85 3.52 6.26
CA TYR A 52 14.61 3.93 5.58
C TYR A 52 14.81 4.66 4.24
N ARG A 53 15.85 4.30 3.48
CA ARG A 53 16.24 4.96 2.22
C ARG A 53 15.11 5.01 1.20
N LEU A 54 14.34 3.92 1.04
CA LEU A 54 13.29 3.83 0.01
C LEU A 54 12.12 4.76 0.31
N ILE A 55 11.68 4.84 1.57
CA ILE A 55 10.57 5.72 1.91
C ILE A 55 11.02 7.18 1.94
N ARG A 56 12.22 7.50 2.44
CA ARG A 56 12.79 8.84 2.39
C ARG A 56 12.85 9.35 0.95
N ALA A 57 13.49 8.60 0.06
CA ALA A 57 13.53 8.92 -1.36
C ALA A 57 12.13 9.04 -1.97
N SER A 58 11.18 8.17 -1.60
CA SER A 58 9.81 8.24 -2.12
C SER A 58 9.07 9.53 -1.72
N LEU A 59 9.39 10.13 -0.57
CA LEU A 59 8.77 11.36 -0.08
C LEU A 59 9.23 12.60 -0.85
N GLU A 60 10.44 12.58 -1.37
CA GLU A 60 11.02 13.64 -2.22
C GLU A 60 10.37 13.71 -3.61
N LYS A 61 9.42 12.80 -3.91
CA LYS A 61 8.70 12.70 -5.20
C LYS A 61 9.63 12.59 -6.42
N PRO A 62 10.62 11.69 -6.40
CA PRO A 62 11.56 11.55 -7.49
C PRO A 62 10.89 11.01 -8.74
N VAL A 63 11.54 11.14 -9.89
CA VAL A 63 11.11 10.56 -11.17
C VAL A 63 10.98 9.04 -11.06
N TYR A 64 11.93 8.38 -10.37
CA TYR A 64 11.92 6.93 -10.13
C TYR A 64 11.86 6.60 -8.65
N LYS A 65 10.99 5.64 -8.29
CA LYS A 65 10.90 5.11 -6.93
C LYS A 65 10.36 3.70 -6.89
N GLU A 66 10.77 2.97 -5.86
CA GLU A 66 10.39 1.59 -5.62
C GLU A 66 9.84 1.40 -4.21
N LYS A 67 9.02 0.37 -4.03
CA LYS A 67 8.54 -0.09 -2.72
C LYS A 67 8.34 -1.59 -2.77
N LEU A 68 8.90 -2.29 -1.80
CA LEU A 68 8.68 -3.71 -1.58
C LEU A 68 7.74 -3.89 -0.38
N ARG A 69 6.77 -4.80 -0.52
CA ARG A 69 5.91 -5.18 0.59
C ARG A 69 5.43 -6.62 0.47
N VAL A 70 5.14 -7.22 1.60
CA VAL A 70 4.40 -8.48 1.70
C VAL A 70 2.99 -8.16 2.14
N ARG A 71 1.99 -8.74 1.49
CA ARG A 71 0.57 -8.49 1.75
C ARG A 71 -0.19 -9.77 1.99
N SER A 72 -1.12 -9.73 2.95
CA SER A 72 -2.19 -10.72 3.12
C SER A 72 -3.57 -10.04 3.13
N TYR A 73 -4.60 -10.85 2.93
CA TYR A 73 -5.99 -10.51 3.16
C TYR A 73 -6.42 -11.18 4.47
N GLY A 74 -6.57 -10.37 5.51
CA GLY A 74 -6.64 -10.82 6.89
C GLY A 74 -5.30 -11.31 7.44
N VAL A 75 -5.33 -11.81 8.68
CA VAL A 75 -4.18 -12.43 9.33
C VAL A 75 -3.98 -13.83 8.75
N PRO A 76 -2.83 -14.14 8.13
CA PRO A 76 -2.63 -15.45 7.53
C PRO A 76 -2.41 -16.54 8.58
N GLN A 77 -2.89 -17.75 8.28
CA GLN A 77 -2.51 -18.95 9.03
C GLN A 77 -1.03 -19.28 8.77
N GLU A 78 -0.49 -20.30 9.44
CA GLU A 78 0.93 -20.68 9.35
C GLU A 78 1.42 -20.98 7.93
N ASP A 79 0.57 -21.53 7.07
CA ASP A 79 0.83 -21.81 5.65
C ASP A 79 0.09 -20.83 4.71
N GLY A 80 -0.51 -19.79 5.28
CA GLY A 80 -1.40 -18.86 4.61
C GLY A 80 -0.79 -18.20 3.38
N LYS A 81 -1.61 -18.04 2.36
CA LYS A 81 -1.23 -17.38 1.10
C LYS A 81 -0.96 -15.90 1.31
N VAL A 82 0.22 -15.46 0.84
CA VAL A 82 0.62 -14.06 0.83
C VAL A 82 1.14 -13.62 -0.54
N PHE A 83 1.28 -12.32 -0.70
CA PHE A 83 1.71 -11.69 -1.94
C PHE A 83 2.95 -10.83 -1.67
N VAL A 84 4.07 -11.18 -2.31
CA VAL A 84 5.24 -10.30 -2.33
C VAL A 84 5.11 -9.37 -3.53
N GLU A 85 5.05 -8.08 -3.27
CA GLU A 85 4.74 -7.05 -4.25
C GLU A 85 5.86 -6.03 -4.35
N LEU A 86 6.45 -5.90 -5.54
CA LEU A 86 7.37 -4.83 -5.90
C LEU A 86 6.62 -3.81 -6.76
N LYS A 87 6.50 -2.59 -6.26
CA LYS A 87 5.90 -1.46 -6.99
C LYS A 87 7.01 -0.50 -7.40
N LYS A 88 7.17 -0.31 -8.70
CA LYS A 88 8.07 0.67 -9.31
C LYS A 88 7.23 1.79 -9.89
N LYS A 89 7.69 3.02 -9.76
CA LYS A 89 7.09 4.17 -10.44
C LYS A 89 8.20 4.93 -11.16
N PHE A 90 8.04 5.12 -12.46
CA PHE A 90 8.94 5.89 -13.30
C PHE A 90 8.12 6.89 -14.11
N ASP A 91 8.45 8.16 -14.01
CA ASP A 91 7.80 9.26 -14.74
C ASP A 91 6.26 9.17 -14.77
N GLY A 92 5.64 9.00 -13.60
CA GLY A 92 4.19 8.86 -13.47
C GLY A 92 3.67 7.44 -13.70
N VAL A 93 4.32 6.61 -14.51
CA VAL A 93 3.90 5.24 -14.85
C VAL A 93 4.19 4.28 -13.69
N VAL A 94 3.20 3.46 -13.34
CA VAL A 94 3.31 2.49 -12.24
C VAL A 94 3.42 1.07 -12.79
N TYR A 95 4.49 0.39 -12.43
CA TYR A 95 4.71 -1.03 -12.68
C TYR A 95 4.53 -1.79 -11.37
N LYS A 96 3.61 -2.75 -11.37
CA LYS A 96 3.36 -3.60 -10.21
C LYS A 96 3.74 -5.04 -10.57
N ARG A 97 4.70 -5.59 -9.84
CA ARG A 97 5.13 -6.99 -9.90
C ARG A 97 4.62 -7.71 -8.67
N ARG A 98 4.11 -8.93 -8.83
CA ARG A 98 3.56 -9.72 -7.72
C ARG A 98 3.88 -11.19 -7.91
N ILE A 99 4.40 -11.82 -6.88
CA ILE A 99 4.39 -13.27 -6.72
C ILE A 99 3.42 -13.67 -5.61
N THR A 100 2.91 -14.89 -5.70
CA THR A 100 2.06 -15.50 -4.68
C THR A 100 2.84 -16.68 -4.07
N THR A 101 2.90 -16.73 -2.74
CA THR A 101 3.59 -17.81 -2.04
C THR A 101 2.94 -18.08 -0.68
N GLY A 102 3.31 -19.16 0.00
CA GLY A 102 3.01 -19.35 1.42
C GLY A 102 3.85 -18.41 2.29
N ILE A 103 3.30 -17.98 3.42
CA ILE A 103 4.00 -17.04 4.32
C ILE A 103 5.34 -17.59 4.82
N GLN A 104 5.45 -18.91 5.03
CA GLN A 104 6.66 -19.58 5.45
C GLN A 104 7.84 -19.42 4.46
N ASN A 105 7.56 -19.18 3.19
CA ASN A 105 8.56 -19.01 2.14
C ASN A 105 9.06 -17.57 2.01
N VAL A 106 8.42 -16.59 2.67
CA VAL A 106 8.73 -15.17 2.49
C VAL A 106 10.13 -14.85 3.00
N ALA A 107 10.42 -15.20 4.25
CA ALA A 107 11.73 -14.94 4.85
C ALA A 107 12.85 -15.66 4.09
N PRO A 108 12.78 -16.98 3.80
CA PRO A 108 13.80 -17.67 3.00
C PRO A 108 13.97 -17.09 1.59
N PHE A 109 12.89 -16.62 0.96
CA PHE A 109 12.96 -15.99 -0.36
C PHE A 109 13.67 -14.63 -0.31
N LEU A 110 13.31 -13.79 0.65
CA LEU A 110 13.88 -12.44 0.75
C LEU A 110 15.29 -12.45 1.36
N SER A 111 15.68 -13.47 2.11
CA SER A 111 17.08 -13.66 2.56
C SER A 111 17.99 -14.24 1.47
N GLY A 112 17.42 -14.81 0.40
CA GLY A 112 18.17 -15.51 -0.65
C GLY A 112 18.44 -16.99 -0.38
N GLU A 113 17.96 -17.55 0.73
CA GLU A 113 18.01 -18.98 1.03
C GLU A 113 17.16 -19.80 0.05
N LEU A 114 16.01 -19.26 -0.35
CA LEU A 114 15.16 -19.84 -1.38
C LEU A 114 15.44 -19.15 -2.72
N PRO A 115 15.89 -19.88 -3.76
CA PRO A 115 16.28 -19.30 -5.05
C PRO A 115 15.15 -18.48 -5.69
N SER A 116 15.48 -17.30 -6.17
CA SER A 116 14.52 -16.38 -6.80
C SER A 116 13.94 -16.92 -8.11
N GLU A 117 14.67 -17.81 -8.78
CA GLU A 117 14.30 -18.51 -10.00
C GLU A 117 13.03 -19.37 -9.82
N ASN A 118 12.79 -19.88 -8.63
CA ASN A 118 11.60 -20.65 -8.28
C ASN A 118 10.30 -19.87 -8.49
N PHE A 119 10.38 -18.54 -8.54
CA PHE A 119 9.26 -17.62 -8.75
C PHE A 119 9.28 -16.96 -10.13
N GLY A 120 10.06 -17.50 -11.07
CA GLY A 120 10.14 -17.00 -12.45
C GLY A 120 10.75 -15.62 -12.59
N GLN A 121 10.37 -14.88 -13.64
CA GLN A 121 10.93 -13.58 -13.93
C GLN A 121 10.69 -12.57 -12.79
N ILE A 122 9.48 -12.52 -12.25
CA ILE A 122 9.13 -11.58 -11.18
C ILE A 122 9.92 -11.89 -9.91
N GLY A 123 10.14 -13.18 -9.61
CA GLY A 123 11.01 -13.60 -8.51
C GLY A 123 12.43 -13.05 -8.68
N ARG A 124 13.02 -13.20 -9.87
CA ARG A 124 14.35 -12.65 -10.17
C ARG A 124 14.42 -11.13 -10.04
N GLU A 125 13.37 -10.40 -10.49
CA GLU A 125 13.29 -8.94 -10.32
C GLU A 125 13.27 -8.53 -8.83
N ILE A 126 12.53 -9.28 -7.98
CA ILE A 126 12.49 -9.04 -6.53
C ILE A 126 13.81 -9.45 -5.88
N GLY A 127 14.40 -10.58 -6.28
CA GLY A 127 15.71 -11.04 -5.80
C GLY A 127 16.81 -10.02 -6.11
N TYR A 128 16.84 -9.47 -7.33
CA TYR A 128 17.76 -8.38 -7.69
C TYR A 128 17.54 -7.12 -6.83
N PHE A 129 16.28 -6.72 -6.64
CA PHE A 129 15.95 -5.61 -5.75
C PHE A 129 16.50 -5.85 -4.35
N GLN A 130 16.30 -7.04 -3.82
CA GLN A 130 16.74 -7.42 -2.47
C GLN A 130 18.28 -7.44 -2.36
N SER A 131 18.98 -7.97 -3.36
CA SER A 131 20.45 -7.98 -3.39
C SER A 131 21.07 -6.58 -3.51
N PHE A 132 20.33 -5.62 -4.08
CA PHE A 132 20.78 -4.23 -4.24
C PHE A 132 20.53 -3.38 -3.00
N TYR A 133 19.34 -3.53 -2.39
CA TYR A 133 18.94 -2.66 -1.28
C TYR A 133 19.13 -3.30 0.10
N HIS A 134 19.24 -4.62 0.19
CA HIS A 134 19.33 -5.38 1.46
C HIS A 134 18.21 -5.01 2.44
N THR A 135 16.97 -5.01 1.94
CA THR A 135 15.84 -4.55 2.74
C THR A 135 15.42 -5.57 3.80
N VAL A 136 14.96 -5.04 4.92
CA VAL A 136 14.43 -5.79 6.06
C VAL A 136 12.98 -5.40 6.34
N PRO A 137 12.19 -6.20 7.06
CA PRO A 137 10.85 -5.80 7.47
C PRO A 137 10.94 -4.59 8.43
N LYS A 138 10.29 -3.48 8.09
CA LYS A 138 10.38 -2.22 8.86
C LYS A 138 9.08 -1.84 9.53
N VAL A 139 7.95 -2.04 8.86
CA VAL A 139 6.68 -1.59 9.42
C VAL A 139 5.52 -2.46 8.92
N PHE A 140 4.66 -2.84 9.85
CA PHE A 140 3.34 -3.37 9.56
C PHE A 140 2.36 -2.21 9.34
N ILE A 141 1.52 -2.31 8.31
CA ILE A 141 0.41 -1.39 8.07
C ILE A 141 -0.85 -2.20 7.76
N GLY A 142 -1.84 -2.09 8.64
CA GLY A 142 -3.16 -2.67 8.50
C GLY A 142 -4.23 -1.62 8.19
N TYR A 143 -5.29 -2.02 7.52
CA TYR A 143 -6.49 -1.20 7.30
C TYR A 143 -7.66 -2.06 6.84
N ASP A 144 -8.87 -1.59 7.12
CA ASP A 144 -10.08 -2.27 6.70
C ASP A 144 -10.58 -1.63 5.41
N ARG A 145 -10.89 -2.48 4.42
CA ARG A 145 -11.22 -2.05 3.06
C ARG A 145 -12.60 -2.47 2.65
N LEU A 146 -13.35 -1.52 2.13
CA LEU A 146 -14.56 -1.71 1.37
C LEU A 146 -14.28 -1.37 -0.09
N ALA A 147 -14.54 -2.31 -1.02
CA ALA A 147 -14.20 -2.15 -2.42
C ALA A 147 -15.41 -2.29 -3.35
N PHE A 148 -15.40 -1.46 -4.40
CA PHE A 148 -16.46 -1.43 -5.43
C PHE A 148 -15.84 -1.46 -6.83
N ALA A 149 -16.59 -2.09 -7.75
CA ALA A 149 -16.30 -2.07 -9.18
C ALA A 149 -17.47 -1.43 -9.92
N GLY A 150 -17.19 -0.71 -10.99
CA GLY A 150 -18.23 -0.16 -11.86
C GLY A 150 -19.08 -1.26 -12.49
N ILE A 151 -20.38 -1.02 -12.59
CA ILE A 151 -21.34 -1.96 -13.21
C ILE A 151 -21.08 -2.01 -14.71
N ASP A 152 -21.03 -0.86 -15.37
CA ASP A 152 -20.84 -0.73 -16.81
C ASP A 152 -19.35 -0.66 -17.21
N ASP A 153 -18.47 -0.20 -16.30
CA ASP A 153 -17.02 -0.15 -16.47
C ASP A 153 -16.29 -0.90 -15.34
N PRO A 154 -16.00 -2.19 -15.53
CA PRO A 154 -15.27 -2.98 -14.52
C PRO A 154 -13.85 -2.49 -14.23
N GLN A 155 -13.31 -1.58 -15.05
CA GLN A 155 -12.00 -0.95 -14.83
C GLN A 155 -12.07 0.19 -13.81
N LEU A 156 -13.24 0.81 -13.65
CA LEU A 156 -13.49 1.77 -12.58
C LEU A 156 -13.53 1.02 -11.25
N ARG A 157 -12.64 1.38 -10.35
CA ARG A 157 -12.56 0.80 -9.01
C ARG A 157 -12.54 1.93 -7.97
N ILE A 158 -13.40 1.82 -6.98
CA ILE A 158 -13.42 2.72 -5.83
C ILE A 158 -13.22 1.89 -4.58
N THR A 159 -12.29 2.29 -3.72
CA THR A 159 -12.05 1.64 -2.43
C THR A 159 -12.09 2.66 -1.31
N PHE A 160 -12.66 2.28 -0.18
CA PHE A 160 -12.65 3.06 1.05
C PHE A 160 -11.83 2.28 2.09
N ASP A 161 -10.78 2.90 2.58
CA ASP A 161 -9.90 2.35 3.60
C ASP A 161 -10.16 3.10 4.90
N THR A 162 -10.46 2.38 5.95
CA THR A 162 -10.73 2.86 7.31
C THR A 162 -9.80 2.18 8.30
N ASN A 163 -9.80 2.64 9.55
CA ASN A 163 -9.06 2.01 10.63
C ASN A 163 -7.60 1.72 10.24
N LEU A 164 -6.93 2.76 9.68
CA LEU A 164 -5.54 2.68 9.31
C LEU A 164 -4.68 2.56 10.57
N ARG A 165 -3.83 1.54 10.63
CA ARG A 165 -3.02 1.22 11.82
C ARG A 165 -1.64 0.72 11.44
N TRP A 166 -0.67 0.93 12.32
CA TRP A 166 0.72 0.56 12.09
C TRP A 166 1.40 0.05 13.35
N ARG A 167 2.50 -0.69 13.18
CA ARG A 167 3.47 -1.02 14.22
C ARG A 167 4.84 -1.30 13.59
N ASP A 168 5.90 -1.02 14.32
CA ASP A 168 7.31 -1.27 13.95
C ASP A 168 7.97 -2.36 14.81
N THR A 169 7.24 -2.84 15.79
CA THR A 169 7.59 -4.02 16.61
C THR A 169 6.75 -5.21 16.18
N ASP A 170 7.25 -6.43 16.40
CA ASP A 170 6.54 -7.66 16.02
C ASP A 170 6.05 -7.62 14.55
N VAL A 171 6.98 -7.28 13.66
CA VAL A 171 6.69 -7.05 12.24
C VAL A 171 6.54 -8.40 11.52
N ASP A 172 5.51 -9.15 11.89
CA ASP A 172 5.08 -10.40 11.26
C ASP A 172 3.58 -10.37 11.02
N LEU A 173 3.12 -10.81 9.83
CA LEU A 173 1.69 -10.82 9.48
C LEU A 173 0.88 -11.80 10.34
N ARG A 174 1.52 -12.84 10.88
CA ARG A 174 0.87 -13.87 11.72
C ARG A 174 0.54 -13.37 13.14
N LEU A 175 1.21 -12.32 13.58
CA LEU A 175 1.04 -11.78 14.94
C LEU A 175 -0.18 -10.86 15.08
N GLY A 176 -1.12 -10.95 14.15
CA GLY A 176 -2.35 -10.19 14.20
C GLY A 176 -2.32 -8.89 13.40
N ASP A 177 -3.45 -8.21 13.41
CA ASP A 177 -3.68 -7.00 12.62
C ASP A 177 -3.75 -5.72 13.48
N HIS A 178 -3.40 -5.79 14.75
CA HIS A 178 -3.36 -4.67 15.67
C HIS A 178 -2.25 -3.67 15.36
N GLY A 179 -2.37 -2.45 15.86
CA GLY A 179 -1.37 -1.39 15.74
C GLY A 179 -1.90 -0.04 16.22
N ALA A 180 -1.01 0.93 16.35
CA ALA A 180 -1.36 2.32 16.61
C ALA A 180 -2.06 2.95 15.41
N PRO A 181 -2.99 3.90 15.58
CA PRO A 181 -3.70 4.53 14.47
C PRO A 181 -2.75 5.37 13.61
N ILE A 182 -3.00 5.36 12.28
CA ILE A 182 -2.39 6.33 11.35
C ILE A 182 -3.40 7.45 11.11
N ALA A 183 -3.06 8.66 11.51
CA ALA A 183 -3.90 9.82 11.28
C ALA A 183 -3.99 10.17 9.78
N LEU A 184 -5.18 10.50 9.32
CA LEU A 184 -5.39 11.12 8.01
C LEU A 184 -5.34 12.65 8.15
N PRO A 185 -4.88 13.38 7.11
CA PRO A 185 -4.79 14.84 7.16
C PRO A 185 -6.15 15.52 7.42
N CYS A 186 -7.22 14.89 6.97
CA CYS A 186 -8.60 15.31 7.23
C CYS A 186 -9.52 14.10 7.10
N GLY A 187 -10.44 13.96 8.06
CA GLY A 187 -11.41 12.86 8.08
C GLY A 187 -10.85 11.52 8.55
N ASP A 188 -11.64 10.48 8.34
CA ASP A 188 -11.41 9.14 8.91
C ASP A 188 -11.28 8.06 7.83
N VAL A 189 -11.51 8.43 6.56
CA VAL A 189 -11.60 7.50 5.43
C VAL A 189 -10.68 7.92 4.31
N LEU A 190 -9.86 7.00 3.85
CA LEU A 190 -9.07 7.18 2.64
C LEU A 190 -9.77 6.51 1.46
N MET A 191 -10.37 7.30 0.58
CA MET A 191 -10.92 6.79 -0.67
C MET A 191 -9.84 6.80 -1.76
N GLU A 192 -9.75 5.69 -2.51
CA GLU A 192 -8.93 5.60 -3.72
C GLU A 192 -9.84 5.31 -4.93
N VAL A 193 -9.76 6.16 -5.95
CA VAL A 193 -10.44 5.99 -7.24
C VAL A 193 -9.42 5.59 -8.28
N LYS A 194 -9.66 4.50 -8.98
CA LYS A 194 -8.84 4.00 -10.09
C LYS A 194 -9.68 3.98 -11.36
N ILE A 195 -9.21 4.69 -12.37
CA ILE A 195 -9.86 4.83 -13.67
C ILE A 195 -8.86 4.58 -14.79
N SER A 196 -9.32 4.00 -15.91
CA SER A 196 -8.50 3.74 -17.11
C SER A 196 -8.56 4.88 -18.13
N GLY A 197 -9.39 5.89 -17.92
CA GLY A 197 -9.62 7.00 -18.84
C GLY A 197 -10.12 8.24 -18.13
N ALA A 198 -11.11 8.91 -18.71
CA ALA A 198 -11.75 10.07 -18.08
C ALA A 198 -12.58 9.68 -16.86
N CYS A 199 -12.63 10.57 -15.86
CA CYS A 199 -13.51 10.38 -14.72
C CYS A 199 -14.97 10.46 -15.17
N PRO A 200 -15.83 9.48 -14.82
CA PRO A 200 -17.24 9.54 -15.17
C PRO A 200 -17.91 10.79 -14.58
N LEU A 201 -18.80 11.42 -15.35
CA LEU A 201 -19.47 12.67 -14.94
C LEU A 201 -20.26 12.51 -13.64
N TRP A 202 -20.94 11.38 -13.46
CA TRP A 202 -21.67 11.11 -12.23
C TRP A 202 -20.76 11.15 -11.00
N LEU A 203 -19.54 10.59 -11.13
CA LEU A 203 -18.56 10.60 -10.03
C LEU A 203 -18.01 12.00 -9.77
N CYS A 204 -17.75 12.77 -10.84
CA CYS A 204 -17.32 14.17 -10.71
C CYS A 204 -18.37 15.01 -9.97
N HIS A 205 -19.66 14.83 -10.30
CA HIS A 205 -20.77 15.53 -9.61
C HIS A 205 -20.81 15.13 -8.14
N LEU A 206 -20.79 13.82 -7.81
CA LEU A 206 -20.84 13.38 -6.42
C LEU A 206 -19.65 13.88 -5.59
N LEU A 207 -18.45 13.92 -6.18
CA LEU A 207 -17.27 14.46 -5.50
C LEU A 207 -17.41 15.98 -5.25
N SER A 208 -17.97 16.71 -6.20
CA SER A 208 -18.27 18.13 -6.04
C SER A 208 -19.33 18.38 -4.98
N ASP A 209 -20.42 17.62 -4.97
CA ASP A 209 -21.53 17.76 -4.02
C ASP A 209 -21.07 17.58 -2.57
N VAL A 210 -20.11 16.69 -2.32
CA VAL A 210 -19.55 16.48 -0.97
C VAL A 210 -18.31 17.33 -0.68
N GLY A 211 -17.86 18.15 -1.62
CA GLY A 211 -16.65 18.96 -1.46
C GLY A 211 -15.38 18.10 -1.30
N ALA A 212 -15.31 16.95 -1.94
CA ALA A 212 -14.16 16.07 -1.88
C ALA A 212 -13.11 16.45 -2.92
N PHE A 213 -11.89 16.74 -2.49
CA PHE A 213 -10.78 17.14 -3.33
C PHE A 213 -9.66 16.08 -3.34
N PRO A 214 -8.94 15.93 -4.48
CA PRO A 214 -7.82 15.02 -4.55
C PRO A 214 -6.73 15.36 -3.52
N ALA A 215 -6.25 14.34 -2.81
CA ALA A 215 -5.20 14.46 -1.80
C ALA A 215 -4.00 13.57 -2.15
N SER A 216 -2.80 14.03 -1.78
CA SER A 216 -1.60 13.21 -1.85
C SER A 216 -1.36 12.54 -0.50
N PHE A 217 -1.62 11.24 -0.43
CA PHE A 217 -1.44 10.47 0.80
C PHE A 217 -0.73 9.15 0.52
N SER A 218 0.21 8.80 1.38
CA SER A 218 0.89 7.50 1.39
C SER A 218 0.85 6.96 2.82
N LYS A 219 0.20 5.81 3.03
CA LYS A 219 0.11 5.16 4.35
C LYS A 219 1.49 5.00 4.99
N TYR A 220 2.46 4.42 4.25
CA TYR A 220 3.83 4.28 4.73
C TYR A 220 4.56 5.62 4.89
N GLY A 221 4.29 6.58 3.99
CA GLY A 221 4.89 7.92 4.10
C GLY A 221 4.36 8.72 5.29
N ALA A 222 3.09 8.59 5.65
CA ALA A 222 2.53 9.20 6.85
C ALA A 222 3.17 8.58 8.09
N CYS A 223 3.15 7.25 8.21
CA CYS A 223 3.78 6.51 9.29
C CYS A 223 5.26 6.91 9.49
N TYR A 224 6.04 7.02 8.41
CA TYR A 224 7.44 7.44 8.51
C TYR A 224 7.61 8.87 9.02
N ARG A 225 6.86 9.84 8.46
CA ARG A 225 7.00 11.25 8.84
C ARG A 225 6.55 11.53 10.27
N ASP A 226 5.43 10.92 10.65
CA ASP A 226 4.73 11.33 11.86
C ASP A 226 5.23 10.54 13.09
N GLU A 227 5.79 9.35 12.86
CA GLU A 227 6.13 8.41 13.93
C GLU A 227 7.60 7.94 13.89
N LEU A 228 8.02 7.36 12.76
CA LEU A 228 9.32 6.68 12.68
C LEU A 228 10.51 7.64 12.57
N SER A 229 10.35 8.81 11.95
CA SER A 229 11.46 9.77 11.76
C SER A 229 11.99 10.34 13.09
N ALA A 230 11.14 10.47 14.11
CA ALA A 230 11.55 10.93 15.43
C ALA A 230 12.52 9.95 16.13
N GLY A 231 12.37 8.64 15.90
CA GLY A 231 13.27 7.62 16.43
C GLY A 231 14.64 7.58 15.75
N VAL A 232 14.69 7.90 14.45
CA VAL A 232 15.96 7.90 13.67
C VAL A 232 16.88 9.03 14.12
N HIS A 233 16.35 10.19 14.46
CA HIS A 233 17.15 11.31 14.96
C HIS A 233 17.77 11.07 16.34
N THR A 234 17.10 10.28 17.20
CA THR A 234 17.63 9.96 18.53
C THR A 234 18.75 8.94 18.53
N THR A 235 18.80 8.03 17.54
CA THR A 235 19.89 7.05 17.40
C THR A 235 21.18 7.69 16.86
N ASN A 236 21.08 8.62 15.93
CA ASN A 236 22.25 9.33 15.38
C ASN A 236 22.91 10.28 16.39
N LEU A 237 22.16 10.79 17.38
CA LEU A 237 22.72 11.64 18.45
C LEU A 237 23.44 10.86 19.56
N LYS A 238 23.28 9.53 19.61
CA LYS A 238 23.99 8.69 20.60
C LYS A 238 25.32 8.14 20.09
N GLU A 239 25.55 8.10 18.80
CA GLU A 239 26.83 7.65 18.22
C GLU A 239 27.89 8.74 18.14
N ASP A 240 27.50 10.04 18.13
CA ASP A 240 28.44 11.15 18.07
C ASP A 240 29.04 11.59 19.42
N THR A 241 28.74 10.90 20.52
CA THR A 241 29.20 11.28 21.88
C THR A 241 30.37 10.41 22.37
N PHE A 242 30.97 9.58 21.53
CA PHE A 242 32.13 8.76 21.89
C PHE A 242 33.35 9.00 20.97
N CYS A 243 33.78 10.27 20.82
CA CYS A 243 35.11 10.63 20.33
C CYS A 243 35.54 11.95 20.97
N ALA A 244 36.09 11.87 22.14
CA ALA A 244 36.98 12.86 22.73
C ALA A 244 38.03 12.15 23.56
#